data_7d36ee75a6cbdcb812f84fbe51857937
#
_entry.id   7d36ee75a6cbdcb812f84fbe51857937
#
_cell.length_a   1.000
_cell.length_b   1.000
_cell.length_c   1.000
_cell.angle_alpha   90.00
_cell.angle_beta   90.00
_cell.angle_gamma   90.00
#
_symmetry.space_group_name_H-M   'P 1'
#
loop_
_entity.id
_entity.type
_entity.pdbx_description
1 polymer ?
#
loop_
_entity_poly.entity_id
_entity_poly.type
_entity_poly.pdbx_seq_one_letter_code
_entity_poly.pdbx_strand_id
1 'polypeptide(L)'
;MFANTTAGGVYRWSDGNVSTVLEKRRGIGGIAVHADGGFLVSGRDLAYAGPAGLRTVWAADGATGLNDLTVAPDGSVVVGVLRHQPRRGEAAGPTELVQVAPDGGTRVLASDLLWPNGVGYAPDGTRLYVCEYAAARVRVIGPQGASVFAEAPRGECDGLAVDVEGGVWVALGSGGGIARFDSGGALVELIEVPGRFVSSLAFAGTAIYLTTIGALLRMDVGVPGSEIPAAAMQID
;
A
#
# COMPACT_ATOMS: atom_id res chain seq x y z
N MET A 1 3.76 12.27 3.28
CA MET A 1 3.97 12.29 1.81
C MET A 1 2.81 11.58 1.15
N PHE A 2 2.50 11.89 -0.09
CA PHE A 2 1.48 11.23 -0.91
C PHE A 2 1.92 11.25 -2.39
N ALA A 3 1.43 10.30 -3.17
CA ALA A 3 1.73 10.19 -4.59
C ALA A 3 0.53 10.61 -5.46
N ASN A 4 0.81 11.16 -6.64
CA ASN A 4 -0.17 11.29 -7.71
C ASN A 4 0.12 10.20 -8.76
N THR A 5 -0.64 9.13 -8.72
CA THR A 5 -0.44 7.96 -9.58
C THR A 5 -0.63 8.27 -11.06
N THR A 6 -1.50 9.22 -11.40
CA THR A 6 -1.86 9.58 -12.79
C THR A 6 -0.96 10.64 -13.37
N ALA A 7 -0.85 11.80 -12.72
CA ALA A 7 0.00 12.90 -13.20
C ALA A 7 1.49 12.61 -12.94
N GLY A 8 1.76 11.84 -11.91
CA GLY A 8 3.09 11.48 -11.45
C GLY A 8 3.59 12.38 -10.32
N GLY A 9 4.61 11.90 -9.63
CA GLY A 9 5.29 12.61 -8.56
C GLY A 9 4.87 12.21 -7.15
N VAL A 10 5.75 12.55 -6.21
CA VAL A 10 5.53 12.46 -4.76
C VAL A 10 5.54 13.87 -4.20
N TYR A 11 4.58 14.12 -3.32
CA TYR A 11 4.35 15.42 -2.71
C TYR A 11 4.39 15.30 -1.19
N ARG A 12 4.82 16.38 -0.54
CA ARG A 12 4.75 16.55 0.91
C ARG A 12 3.72 17.63 1.24
N TRP A 13 2.81 17.30 2.14
CA TRP A 13 1.97 18.30 2.76
C TRP A 13 2.55 18.63 4.15
N SER A 14 2.71 19.91 4.47
CA SER A 14 3.14 20.43 5.78
C SER A 14 2.54 21.82 5.97
N ASP A 15 1.87 22.03 7.10
CA ASP A 15 1.35 23.34 7.52
C ASP A 15 0.51 24.07 6.45
N GLY A 16 -0.35 23.32 5.77
CA GLY A 16 -1.22 23.85 4.71
C GLY A 16 -0.55 23.99 3.35
N ASN A 17 0.74 23.72 3.24
CA ASN A 17 1.50 23.84 2.00
C ASN A 17 1.79 22.47 1.37
N VAL A 18 1.77 22.41 0.03
CA VAL A 18 2.18 21.24 -0.73
C VAL A 18 3.47 21.57 -1.47
N SER A 19 4.48 20.73 -1.30
CA SER A 19 5.76 20.82 -2.03
C SER A 19 6.02 19.52 -2.78
N THR A 20 6.68 19.62 -3.94
CA THR A 20 7.11 18.45 -4.74
C THR A 20 8.38 17.87 -4.15
N VAL A 21 8.39 16.56 -3.91
CA VAL A 21 9.56 15.82 -3.39
C VAL A 21 10.19 14.99 -4.50
N LEU A 22 9.38 14.41 -5.39
CA LEU A 22 9.82 13.66 -6.57
C LEU A 22 8.92 14.05 -7.75
N GLU A 23 9.53 14.44 -8.86
CA GLU A 23 8.79 14.83 -10.06
C GLU A 23 8.57 13.66 -11.04
N LYS A 24 7.48 13.74 -11.80
CA LYS A 24 7.23 13.02 -13.08
C LYS A 24 7.20 11.48 -13.06
N ARG A 25 7.38 10.83 -11.93
CA ARG A 25 7.24 9.37 -11.86
C ARG A 25 5.75 9.00 -11.76
N ARG A 26 5.22 8.36 -12.80
CA ARG A 26 3.83 7.87 -12.86
C ARG A 26 3.71 6.45 -12.34
N GLY A 27 2.48 6.08 -11.95
CA GLY A 27 2.15 4.71 -11.55
C GLY A 27 2.68 4.34 -10.16
N ILE A 28 3.05 5.30 -9.32
CA ILE A 28 3.44 5.04 -7.94
C ILE A 28 2.21 4.49 -7.19
N GLY A 29 2.30 3.27 -6.69
CA GLY A 29 1.27 2.64 -5.85
C GLY A 29 1.57 2.81 -4.36
N GLY A 30 2.85 2.71 -3.95
CA GLY A 30 3.26 2.80 -2.56
C GLY A 30 4.52 3.63 -2.33
N ILE A 31 4.67 4.12 -1.10
CA ILE A 31 5.83 4.89 -0.62
C ILE A 31 6.25 4.33 0.74
N ALA A 32 7.54 4.07 0.95
CA ALA A 32 8.10 3.70 2.25
C ALA A 32 9.32 4.55 2.60
N VAL A 33 9.46 4.92 3.87
CA VAL A 33 10.65 5.62 4.38
C VAL A 33 11.83 4.67 4.39
N HIS A 34 13.03 5.16 4.07
CA HIS A 34 14.27 4.39 4.12
C HIS A 34 15.09 4.73 5.38
N ALA A 35 15.78 3.75 5.95
CA ALA A 35 16.54 3.90 7.20
C ALA A 35 17.67 4.93 7.09
N ASP A 36 18.35 4.98 5.94
CA ASP A 36 19.44 5.92 5.68
C ASP A 36 18.96 7.29 5.17
N GLY A 37 17.66 7.58 5.35
CA GLY A 37 17.01 8.76 4.79
C GLY A 37 16.50 8.53 3.37
N GLY A 38 15.76 9.51 2.82
CA GLY A 38 15.05 9.32 1.56
C GLY A 38 13.86 8.36 1.69
N PHE A 39 13.42 7.79 0.58
CA PHE A 39 12.26 6.91 0.55
C PHE A 39 12.26 5.98 -0.68
N LEU A 40 11.55 4.88 -0.58
CA LEU A 40 11.28 3.97 -1.68
C LEU A 40 9.93 4.30 -2.33
N VAL A 41 9.84 4.08 -3.62
CA VAL A 41 8.59 4.18 -4.39
C VAL A 41 8.45 2.97 -5.31
N SER A 42 7.24 2.44 -5.39
CA SER A 42 6.87 1.46 -6.40
C SER A 42 6.53 2.11 -7.76
N GLY A 43 5.96 1.37 -8.66
CA GLY A 43 5.55 1.79 -10.00
C GLY A 43 6.11 0.83 -11.05
N ARG A 44 6.87 1.31 -12.06
CA ARG A 44 7.50 0.42 -13.05
C ARG A 44 8.52 -0.55 -12.45
N ASP A 45 9.12 -0.14 -11.34
CA ASP A 45 10.13 -0.85 -10.55
C ASP A 45 10.07 -0.34 -9.11
N LEU A 46 10.78 -0.98 -8.19
CA LEU A 46 11.06 -0.47 -6.86
C LEU A 46 12.28 0.44 -6.95
N ALA A 47 12.11 1.70 -6.61
CA ALA A 47 13.19 2.69 -6.72
C ALA A 47 13.37 3.46 -5.41
N TYR A 48 14.63 3.72 -5.08
CA TYR A 48 15.03 4.61 -4.01
C TYR A 48 15.14 6.06 -4.52
N ALA A 49 14.55 6.98 -3.79
CA ALA A 49 14.65 8.42 -3.99
C ALA A 49 15.42 9.05 -2.84
N GLY A 50 16.63 9.47 -3.10
CA GLY A 50 17.56 10.07 -2.14
C GLY A 50 18.24 11.33 -2.67
N PRO A 51 19.24 11.87 -1.96
CA PRO A 51 19.94 13.10 -2.36
C PRO A 51 20.59 13.03 -3.74
N ALA A 52 21.04 11.83 -4.17
CA ALA A 52 21.64 11.60 -5.49
C ALA A 52 20.60 11.42 -6.62
N GLY A 53 19.30 11.50 -6.30
CA GLY A 53 18.22 11.31 -7.25
C GLY A 53 17.51 9.96 -7.11
N LEU A 54 16.85 9.53 -8.19
CA LEU A 54 16.06 8.31 -8.24
C LEU A 54 16.88 7.17 -8.83
N ARG A 55 16.87 6.01 -8.15
CA ARG A 55 17.63 4.83 -8.53
C ARG A 55 16.78 3.57 -8.36
N THR A 56 16.73 2.70 -9.36
CA THR A 56 16.11 1.38 -9.26
C THR A 56 16.91 0.49 -8.32
N VAL A 57 16.24 -0.12 -7.34
CA VAL A 57 16.82 -1.07 -6.39
C VAL A 57 16.33 -2.49 -6.64
N TRP A 58 15.15 -2.66 -7.25
CA TRP A 58 14.64 -3.96 -7.65
C TRP A 58 13.57 -3.85 -8.74
N ALA A 59 13.47 -4.87 -9.58
CA ALA A 59 12.41 -4.99 -10.58
C ALA A 59 12.00 -6.48 -10.72
N ALA A 60 10.71 -6.72 -10.98
CA ALA A 60 10.20 -8.06 -11.23
C ALA A 60 10.23 -8.37 -12.74
N ASP A 61 10.82 -9.48 -13.11
CA ASP A 61 10.89 -9.92 -14.50
C ASP A 61 9.50 -10.15 -15.08
N GLY A 62 9.25 -9.60 -16.26
CA GLY A 62 7.98 -9.72 -16.98
C GLY A 62 6.80 -9.01 -16.31
N ALA A 63 7.02 -8.24 -15.24
CA ALA A 63 5.97 -7.42 -14.64
C ALA A 63 5.63 -6.21 -15.52
N THR A 64 4.36 -5.82 -15.51
CA THR A 64 3.89 -4.56 -16.10
C THR A 64 4.05 -3.38 -15.14
N GLY A 65 4.28 -3.68 -13.86
CA GLY A 65 4.53 -2.73 -12.78
C GLY A 65 4.48 -3.36 -11.41
N LEU A 66 4.73 -2.52 -10.40
CA LEU A 66 4.59 -2.82 -8.99
C LEU A 66 3.51 -1.90 -8.41
N ASN A 67 2.65 -2.45 -7.56
CA ASN A 67 1.58 -1.69 -6.93
C ASN A 67 1.97 -1.23 -5.51
N ASP A 68 1.09 -1.35 -4.54
CA ASP A 68 1.34 -0.89 -3.19
C ASP A 68 2.44 -1.72 -2.50
N LEU A 69 3.03 -1.14 -1.45
CA LEU A 69 4.12 -1.74 -0.70
C LEU A 69 4.02 -1.41 0.80
N THR A 70 4.62 -2.28 1.60
CA THR A 70 4.89 -2.03 3.03
C THR A 70 6.29 -2.51 3.39
N VAL A 71 6.71 -2.22 4.63
CA VAL A 71 7.99 -2.69 5.17
C VAL A 71 7.72 -3.75 6.24
N ALA A 72 8.41 -4.87 6.10
CA ALA A 72 8.38 -5.95 7.07
C ALA A 72 9.19 -5.61 8.35
N PRO A 73 8.97 -6.29 9.48
CA PRO A 73 9.69 -6.03 10.73
C PRO A 73 11.22 -6.13 10.61
N ASP A 74 11.74 -6.88 9.65
CA ASP A 74 13.17 -7.05 9.37
C ASP A 74 13.75 -5.99 8.42
N GLY A 75 12.96 -5.00 8.01
CA GLY A 75 13.36 -3.95 7.06
C GLY A 75 13.25 -4.34 5.59
N SER A 76 12.83 -5.57 5.27
CA SER A 76 12.52 -6.01 3.91
C SER A 76 11.30 -5.26 3.37
N VAL A 77 11.21 -5.09 2.05
CA VAL A 77 10.04 -4.50 1.39
C VAL A 77 9.12 -5.57 0.85
N VAL A 78 7.84 -5.49 1.18
CA VAL A 78 6.79 -6.35 0.59
C VAL A 78 6.04 -5.52 -0.45
N VAL A 79 5.92 -6.05 -1.66
CA VAL A 79 5.33 -5.32 -2.79
C VAL A 79 4.47 -6.21 -3.67
N GLY A 80 3.33 -5.70 -4.11
CA GLY A 80 2.43 -6.35 -5.07
C GLY A 80 2.96 -6.23 -6.51
N VAL A 81 3.04 -7.35 -7.23
CA VAL A 81 3.45 -7.39 -8.64
C VAL A 81 2.22 -7.31 -9.53
N LEU A 82 2.30 -6.52 -10.61
CA LEU A 82 1.28 -6.44 -11.64
C LEU A 82 1.77 -7.14 -12.92
N ARG A 83 0.93 -8.01 -13.50
CA ARG A 83 1.20 -8.71 -14.76
C ARG A 83 0.15 -8.45 -15.83
N HIS A 84 -0.75 -7.50 -15.58
CA HIS A 84 -1.77 -7.02 -16.50
C HIS A 84 -1.65 -5.49 -16.62
N GLN A 85 -2.29 -4.91 -17.64
CA GLN A 85 -2.27 -3.47 -17.87
C GLN A 85 -3.65 -2.87 -17.56
N PRO A 86 -3.93 -2.46 -16.29
CA PRO A 86 -5.25 -1.97 -15.90
C PRO A 86 -5.74 -0.79 -16.74
N ARG A 87 -4.81 0.10 -17.12
CA ARG A 87 -5.12 1.27 -17.96
C ARG A 87 -5.57 0.93 -19.38
N ARG A 88 -5.34 -0.32 -19.82
CA ARG A 88 -5.82 -0.85 -21.10
C ARG A 88 -7.08 -1.70 -20.96
N GLY A 89 -7.64 -1.79 -19.73
CA GLY A 89 -8.81 -2.61 -19.46
C GLY A 89 -8.54 -4.12 -19.48
N GLU A 90 -7.27 -4.53 -19.35
CA GLU A 90 -6.93 -5.94 -19.23
C GLU A 90 -7.43 -6.50 -17.89
N ALA A 91 -8.05 -7.67 -17.93
CA ALA A 91 -8.50 -8.36 -16.74
C ALA A 91 -7.29 -8.79 -15.88
N ALA A 92 -7.44 -8.67 -14.56
CA ALA A 92 -6.45 -9.16 -13.63
C ALA A 92 -6.43 -10.70 -13.63
N GLY A 93 -5.24 -11.26 -13.83
CA GLY A 93 -4.95 -12.67 -13.60
C GLY A 93 -4.21 -12.87 -12.28
N PRO A 94 -4.00 -14.14 -11.86
CA PRO A 94 -3.19 -14.46 -10.69
C PRO A 94 -1.78 -13.87 -10.80
N THR A 95 -1.32 -13.26 -9.71
CA THR A 95 0.01 -12.64 -9.63
C THR A 95 0.55 -12.72 -8.20
N GLU A 96 1.75 -12.19 -7.97
CA GLU A 96 2.52 -12.41 -6.76
C GLU A 96 2.52 -11.21 -5.82
N LEU A 97 2.63 -11.51 -4.53
CA LEU A 97 3.16 -10.63 -3.49
C LEU A 97 4.58 -11.09 -3.18
N VAL A 98 5.54 -10.19 -3.31
CA VAL A 98 6.98 -10.51 -3.18
C VAL A 98 7.58 -9.73 -2.03
N GLN A 99 8.35 -10.41 -1.19
CA GLN A 99 9.25 -9.78 -0.22
C GLN A 99 10.63 -9.66 -0.84
N VAL A 100 11.20 -8.46 -0.80
CA VAL A 100 12.55 -8.12 -1.26
C VAL A 100 13.38 -7.82 -0.02
N ALA A 101 14.38 -8.67 0.25
CA ALA A 101 15.28 -8.51 1.39
C ALA A 101 16.25 -7.33 1.20
N PRO A 102 16.87 -6.82 2.27
CA PRO A 102 17.83 -5.72 2.18
C PRO A 102 18.97 -5.94 1.19
N ASP A 103 19.44 -7.17 1.00
CA ASP A 103 20.48 -7.57 0.04
C ASP A 103 19.98 -7.80 -1.39
N GLY A 104 18.68 -7.55 -1.64
CA GLY A 104 18.03 -7.78 -2.93
C GLY A 104 17.51 -9.21 -3.15
N GLY A 105 17.73 -10.15 -2.22
CA GLY A 105 17.14 -11.48 -2.25
C GLY A 105 15.62 -11.42 -2.25
N THR A 106 14.92 -12.35 -2.91
CA THR A 106 13.47 -12.31 -3.04
C THR A 106 12.80 -13.58 -2.53
N ARG A 107 11.60 -13.42 -1.97
CA ARG A 107 10.71 -14.51 -1.56
C ARG A 107 9.26 -14.20 -1.99
N VAL A 108 8.63 -15.14 -2.70
CA VAL A 108 7.19 -15.06 -3.00
C VAL A 108 6.40 -15.45 -1.74
N LEU A 109 5.52 -14.55 -1.31
CA LEU A 109 4.65 -14.74 -0.13
C LEU A 109 3.30 -15.33 -0.51
N ALA A 110 2.79 -14.98 -1.70
CA ALA A 110 1.60 -15.54 -2.31
C ALA A 110 1.69 -15.38 -3.84
N SER A 111 1.08 -16.29 -4.62
CA SER A 111 1.17 -16.32 -6.10
C SER A 111 -0.19 -16.41 -6.80
N ASP A 112 -1.28 -16.28 -6.06
CA ASP A 112 -2.65 -16.47 -6.54
C ASP A 112 -3.53 -15.21 -6.34
N LEU A 113 -2.91 -14.04 -6.16
CA LEU A 113 -3.59 -12.79 -5.87
C LEU A 113 -4.13 -12.13 -7.14
N LEU A 114 -5.33 -11.58 -7.06
CA LEU A 114 -5.98 -10.86 -8.16
C LEU A 114 -5.83 -9.33 -7.97
N TRP A 115 -4.79 -8.77 -8.57
CA TRP A 115 -4.44 -7.35 -8.46
C TRP A 115 -4.13 -6.95 -7.02
N PRO A 116 -3.01 -7.44 -6.43
CA PRO A 116 -2.58 -7.05 -5.09
C PRO A 116 -2.40 -5.54 -4.99
N ASN A 117 -2.99 -4.95 -3.94
CA ASN A 117 -3.00 -3.53 -3.66
C ASN A 117 -2.56 -3.28 -2.22
N GLY A 118 -3.27 -2.48 -1.43
CA GLY A 118 -2.90 -2.13 -0.08
C GLY A 118 -2.39 -3.32 0.74
N VAL A 119 -1.27 -3.15 1.42
CA VAL A 119 -0.59 -4.21 2.16
C VAL A 119 -0.07 -3.70 3.48
N GLY A 120 -0.24 -4.48 4.57
CA GLY A 120 0.19 -4.08 5.91
C GLY A 120 0.30 -5.25 6.88
N TYR A 121 1.25 -5.15 7.81
CA TYR A 121 1.43 -6.14 8.87
C TYR A 121 0.52 -5.88 10.06
N ALA A 122 0.09 -6.96 10.72
CA ALA A 122 -0.46 -6.89 12.07
C ALA A 122 0.59 -6.29 13.03
N PRO A 123 0.19 -5.66 14.15
CA PRO A 123 1.12 -5.02 15.10
C PRO A 123 2.18 -5.98 15.67
N ASP A 124 1.87 -7.27 15.76
CA ASP A 124 2.77 -8.33 16.23
C ASP A 124 3.73 -8.84 15.13
N GLY A 125 3.58 -8.37 13.88
CA GLY A 125 4.38 -8.79 12.73
C GLY A 125 4.12 -10.22 12.23
N THR A 126 3.17 -10.96 12.80
CA THR A 126 2.94 -12.38 12.49
C THR A 126 2.00 -12.62 11.32
N ARG A 127 1.13 -11.66 11.02
CA ARG A 127 0.15 -11.71 9.92
C ARG A 127 0.37 -10.54 8.97
N LEU A 128 0.25 -10.82 7.69
CA LEU A 128 0.31 -9.83 6.63
C LEU A 128 -1.05 -9.78 5.93
N TYR A 129 -1.64 -8.61 5.85
CA TYR A 129 -2.88 -8.37 5.12
C TYR A 129 -2.58 -7.80 3.75
N VAL A 130 -3.33 -8.22 2.73
CA VAL A 130 -3.22 -7.70 1.37
C VAL A 130 -4.60 -7.56 0.73
N CYS A 131 -4.88 -6.40 0.18
CA CYS A 131 -6.06 -6.15 -0.64
C CYS A 131 -5.91 -6.85 -2.00
N GLU A 132 -6.94 -7.59 -2.42
CA GLU A 132 -7.12 -8.04 -3.79
C GLU A 132 -8.16 -7.13 -4.46
N TYR A 133 -7.69 -6.11 -5.19
CA TYR A 133 -8.54 -5.09 -5.80
C TYR A 133 -9.61 -5.70 -6.72
N ALA A 134 -9.20 -6.59 -7.62
CA ALA A 134 -10.11 -7.21 -8.58
C ALA A 134 -11.06 -8.24 -7.97
N ALA A 135 -10.77 -8.74 -6.76
CA ALA A 135 -11.63 -9.67 -6.04
C ALA A 135 -12.46 -9.00 -4.93
N ALA A 136 -12.29 -7.67 -4.72
CA ALA A 136 -12.98 -6.88 -3.70
C ALA A 136 -12.88 -7.51 -2.28
N ARG A 137 -11.71 -8.01 -1.90
CA ARG A 137 -11.49 -8.67 -0.61
C ARG A 137 -10.09 -8.41 -0.05
N VAL A 138 -9.92 -8.67 1.23
CA VAL A 138 -8.63 -8.71 1.92
C VAL A 138 -8.25 -10.16 2.16
N ARG A 139 -7.00 -10.52 1.85
CA ARG A 139 -6.39 -11.80 2.24
C ARG A 139 -5.50 -11.57 3.46
N VAL A 140 -5.39 -12.60 4.29
CA VAL A 140 -4.38 -12.68 5.36
C VAL A 140 -3.39 -13.80 5.03
N ILE A 141 -2.12 -13.49 5.18
CA ILE A 141 -1.00 -14.43 5.02
C ILE A 141 -0.33 -14.57 6.39
N GLY A 142 -0.28 -15.77 6.88
CA GLY A 142 0.32 -16.09 8.19
C GLY A 142 1.03 -17.44 8.18
N PRO A 143 1.45 -17.95 9.35
CA PRO A 143 2.16 -19.23 9.46
C PRO A 143 1.39 -20.44 8.91
N GLN A 144 0.07 -20.36 8.83
CA GLN A 144 -0.80 -21.41 8.31
C GLN A 144 -1.11 -21.27 6.81
N GLY A 145 -0.48 -20.30 6.13
CA GLY A 145 -0.72 -19.99 4.72
C GLY A 145 -1.62 -18.78 4.52
N ALA A 146 -2.19 -18.67 3.32
CA ALA A 146 -3.04 -17.56 2.91
C ALA A 146 -4.53 -17.95 2.91
N SER A 147 -5.38 -17.05 3.43
CA SER A 147 -6.84 -17.24 3.43
C SER A 147 -7.56 -15.91 3.23
N VAL A 148 -8.85 -15.93 2.92
CA VAL A 148 -9.70 -14.74 2.92
C VAL A 148 -9.85 -14.24 4.35
N PHE A 149 -9.60 -12.95 4.57
CA PHE A 149 -9.76 -12.28 5.85
C PHE A 149 -11.11 -11.57 5.94
N ALA A 150 -11.44 -10.77 4.92
CA ALA A 150 -12.70 -10.02 4.86
C ALA A 150 -13.07 -9.72 3.41
N GLU A 151 -14.35 -9.55 3.14
CA GLU A 151 -14.89 -9.06 1.86
C GLU A 151 -15.20 -7.57 1.97
N ALA A 152 -15.01 -6.80 0.89
CA ALA A 152 -15.42 -5.41 0.85
C ALA A 152 -16.93 -5.28 1.05
N PRO A 153 -17.41 -4.40 1.93
CA PRO A 153 -18.86 -4.17 2.08
C PRO A 153 -19.46 -3.50 0.82
N ARG A 154 -18.62 -2.84 0.03
CA ARG A 154 -18.95 -2.22 -1.26
C ARG A 154 -17.67 -1.80 -2.00
N GLY A 155 -17.73 -1.64 -3.33
CA GLY A 155 -16.58 -1.22 -4.15
C GLY A 155 -15.44 -2.24 -4.13
N GLU A 156 -14.22 -1.76 -4.30
CA GLU A 156 -13.00 -2.55 -4.32
C GLU A 156 -12.20 -2.37 -3.02
N CYS A 157 -11.32 -3.33 -2.69
CA CYS A 157 -10.29 -3.16 -1.67
C CYS A 157 -9.05 -2.54 -2.32
N ASP A 158 -8.77 -1.25 -2.04
CA ASP A 158 -7.62 -0.52 -2.61
C ASP A 158 -6.49 -0.41 -1.58
N GLY A 159 -6.16 0.75 -1.05
CA GLY A 159 -5.15 0.90 -0.01
C GLY A 159 -5.55 0.31 1.34
N LEU A 160 -4.57 -0.03 2.17
CA LEU A 160 -4.76 -0.66 3.49
C LEU A 160 -3.80 -0.06 4.51
N ALA A 161 -4.26 0.09 5.76
CA ALA A 161 -3.41 0.34 6.92
C ALA A 161 -3.95 -0.42 8.14
N VAL A 162 -3.08 -0.66 9.13
CA VAL A 162 -3.43 -1.39 10.35
C VAL A 162 -3.25 -0.47 11.55
N ASP A 163 -4.18 -0.52 12.52
CA ASP A 163 -4.06 0.21 13.78
C ASP A 163 -3.40 -0.62 14.88
N VAL A 164 -3.03 0.02 16.00
CA VAL A 164 -2.34 -0.64 17.12
C VAL A 164 -3.19 -1.69 17.84
N GLU A 165 -4.51 -1.68 17.67
CA GLU A 165 -5.43 -2.68 18.21
C GLU A 165 -5.57 -3.90 17.28
N GLY A 166 -4.90 -3.87 16.10
CA GLY A 166 -5.01 -4.90 15.06
C GLY A 166 -6.21 -4.73 14.15
N GLY A 167 -6.89 -3.59 14.20
CA GLY A 167 -7.94 -3.23 13.26
C GLY A 167 -7.36 -2.98 11.86
N VAL A 168 -8.00 -3.56 10.84
CA VAL A 168 -7.57 -3.44 9.44
C VAL A 168 -8.47 -2.44 8.74
N TRP A 169 -7.88 -1.33 8.31
CA TRP A 169 -8.55 -0.24 7.61
C TRP A 169 -8.32 -0.33 6.12
N VAL A 170 -9.39 -0.25 5.34
CA VAL A 170 -9.36 -0.49 3.89
C VAL A 170 -10.05 0.67 3.16
N ALA A 171 -9.37 1.22 2.16
CA ALA A 171 -9.96 2.14 1.20
C ALA A 171 -10.84 1.37 0.20
N LEU A 172 -12.08 1.83 0.00
CA LEU A 172 -13.11 1.09 -0.74
C LEU A 172 -13.23 1.53 -2.21
N GLY A 173 -12.19 2.12 -2.81
CA GLY A 173 -12.18 2.48 -4.21
C GLY A 173 -13.41 3.26 -4.65
N SER A 174 -14.14 2.74 -5.63
CA SER A 174 -15.39 3.30 -6.14
C SER A 174 -16.54 3.26 -5.14
N GLY A 175 -16.46 2.45 -4.09
CA GLY A 175 -17.41 2.39 -2.99
C GLY A 175 -17.46 3.65 -2.14
N GLY A 176 -16.48 4.57 -2.27
CA GLY A 176 -16.54 5.92 -1.71
C GLY A 176 -16.49 5.96 -0.20
N GLY A 177 -15.50 5.34 0.41
CA GLY A 177 -15.34 5.32 1.85
C GLY A 177 -14.16 4.50 2.32
N ILE A 178 -14.10 4.27 3.63
CA ILE A 178 -13.16 3.36 4.27
C ILE A 178 -13.94 2.41 5.18
N ALA A 179 -13.49 1.17 5.27
CA ALA A 179 -14.00 0.16 6.19
C ALA A 179 -12.94 -0.19 7.23
N ARG A 180 -13.32 -0.36 8.48
CA ARG A 180 -12.50 -0.96 9.54
C ARG A 180 -13.03 -2.35 9.85
N PHE A 181 -12.15 -3.33 9.80
CA PHE A 181 -12.40 -4.69 10.26
C PHE A 181 -11.65 -4.93 11.57
N ASP A 182 -12.23 -5.68 12.48
CA ASP A 182 -11.49 -6.12 13.67
C ASP A 182 -10.41 -7.16 13.31
N SER A 183 -9.62 -7.59 14.28
CA SER A 183 -8.54 -8.57 14.07
C SER A 183 -9.03 -9.97 13.66
N GLY A 184 -10.33 -10.22 13.69
CA GLY A 184 -11.00 -11.44 13.23
C GLY A 184 -11.62 -11.33 11.83
N GLY A 185 -11.64 -10.12 11.23
CA GLY A 185 -12.20 -9.84 9.92
C GLY A 185 -13.68 -9.43 9.94
N ALA A 186 -14.27 -9.19 11.11
CA ALA A 186 -15.63 -8.66 11.19
C ALA A 186 -15.62 -7.14 10.92
N LEU A 187 -16.55 -6.67 10.08
CA LEU A 187 -16.73 -5.23 9.83
C LEU A 187 -17.24 -4.54 11.09
N VAL A 188 -16.47 -3.59 11.63
CA VAL A 188 -16.82 -2.84 12.85
C VAL A 188 -17.14 -1.38 12.58
N GLU A 189 -16.64 -0.81 11.47
CA GLU A 189 -16.92 0.56 11.12
C GLU A 189 -16.91 0.76 9.60
N LEU A 190 -17.83 1.61 9.10
CA LEU A 190 -17.88 2.03 7.71
C LEU A 190 -18.05 3.55 7.68
N ILE A 191 -17.01 4.24 7.22
CA ILE A 191 -16.99 5.71 7.12
C ILE A 191 -17.17 6.10 5.66
N GLU A 192 -18.21 6.87 5.39
CA GLU A 192 -18.51 7.34 4.04
C GLU A 192 -17.68 8.58 3.66
N VAL A 193 -17.20 8.58 2.42
CA VAL A 193 -16.60 9.74 1.75
C VAL A 193 -17.41 9.99 0.46
N PRO A 194 -18.59 10.62 0.55
CA PRO A 194 -19.53 10.68 -0.54
C PRO A 194 -18.97 11.30 -1.82
N GLY A 195 -19.28 10.70 -2.97
CA GLY A 195 -18.89 11.19 -4.29
C GLY A 195 -17.39 11.13 -4.60
N ARG A 196 -16.61 10.36 -3.82
CA ARG A 196 -15.17 10.25 -4.00
C ARG A 196 -14.73 8.81 -4.16
N PHE A 197 -13.84 8.59 -5.12
CA PHE A 197 -13.03 7.38 -5.18
C PHE A 197 -11.95 7.51 -4.11
N VAL A 198 -11.86 6.57 -3.17
CA VAL A 198 -10.87 6.56 -2.10
C VAL A 198 -9.82 5.50 -2.44
N SER A 199 -8.62 5.95 -2.83
CA SER A 199 -7.58 5.06 -3.36
C SER A 199 -6.62 4.52 -2.30
N SER A 200 -6.35 5.29 -1.24
CA SER A 200 -5.41 4.82 -0.21
C SER A 200 -5.61 5.58 1.09
N LEU A 201 -5.02 5.04 2.15
CA LEU A 201 -5.04 5.64 3.47
C LEU A 201 -3.73 5.38 4.22
N ALA A 202 -3.36 6.31 5.10
CA ALA A 202 -2.19 6.17 5.96
C ALA A 202 -2.42 6.87 7.29
N PHE A 203 -1.91 6.30 8.37
CA PHE A 203 -1.96 6.91 9.69
C PHE A 203 -0.85 7.94 9.93
N ALA A 204 -1.18 8.96 10.73
CA ALA A 204 -0.23 9.80 11.45
C ALA A 204 -0.79 10.06 12.85
N GLY A 205 -0.28 9.36 13.85
CA GLY A 205 -0.91 9.28 15.18
C GLY A 205 -2.31 8.68 15.08
N THR A 206 -3.33 9.37 15.62
CA THR A 206 -4.75 8.98 15.55
C THR A 206 -5.48 9.48 14.30
N ALA A 207 -4.78 10.23 13.45
CA ALA A 207 -5.38 10.73 12.22
C ALA A 207 -5.08 9.80 11.03
N ILE A 208 -6.08 9.56 10.20
CA ILE A 208 -5.96 8.94 8.89
C ILE A 208 -5.95 10.04 7.81
N TYR A 209 -5.01 9.91 6.88
CA TYR A 209 -4.97 10.69 5.65
C TYR A 209 -5.44 9.82 4.50
N LEU A 210 -6.43 10.28 3.77
CA LEU A 210 -7.03 9.59 2.63
C LEU A 210 -6.62 10.26 1.32
N THR A 211 -6.14 9.47 0.37
CA THR A 211 -5.98 9.95 -1.01
C THR A 211 -7.25 9.64 -1.80
N THR A 212 -7.76 10.67 -2.48
CA THR A 212 -8.95 10.57 -3.31
C THR A 212 -8.68 11.20 -4.68
N ILE A 213 -9.58 11.02 -5.65
CA ILE A 213 -9.51 11.79 -6.88
C ILE A 213 -9.70 13.28 -6.54
N GLY A 214 -8.62 14.07 -6.74
CA GLY A 214 -8.63 15.52 -6.58
C GLY A 214 -8.47 16.05 -5.16
N ALA A 215 -8.29 15.21 -4.12
CA ALA A 215 -8.08 15.70 -2.77
C ALA A 215 -7.23 14.75 -1.90
N LEU A 216 -6.54 15.35 -0.94
CA LEU A 216 -6.02 14.69 0.26
C LEU A 216 -6.92 15.11 1.42
N LEU A 217 -7.52 14.15 2.09
CA LEU A 217 -8.42 14.36 3.22
C LEU A 217 -7.75 13.91 4.52
N ARG A 218 -8.14 14.49 5.64
CA ARG A 218 -7.68 14.11 6.97
C ARG A 218 -8.89 13.94 7.89
N MET A 219 -8.89 12.87 8.67
CA MET A 219 -9.86 12.65 9.75
C MET A 219 -9.17 12.05 10.96
N ASP A 220 -9.67 12.33 12.15
CA ASP A 220 -9.26 11.69 13.39
C ASP A 220 -10.18 10.49 13.65
N VAL A 221 -9.61 9.34 13.91
CA VAL A 221 -10.35 8.09 14.16
C VAL A 221 -10.16 7.58 15.59
N GLY A 222 -9.44 8.34 16.43
CA GLY A 222 -9.29 8.07 17.85
C GLY A 222 -8.35 6.90 18.21
N VAL A 223 -7.95 6.07 17.26
CA VAL A 223 -7.00 4.97 17.44
C VAL A 223 -5.73 5.25 16.64
N PRO A 224 -4.52 5.07 17.23
CA PRO A 224 -3.28 5.26 16.50
C PRO A 224 -3.04 4.15 15.46
N GLY A 225 -2.37 4.51 14.37
CA GLY A 225 -1.86 3.51 13.41
C GLY A 225 -0.73 2.67 14.01
N SER A 226 -0.61 1.44 13.55
CA SER A 226 0.55 0.59 13.82
C SER A 226 1.80 1.19 13.18
N GLU A 227 2.93 1.07 13.86
CA GLU A 227 4.20 1.55 13.35
C GLU A 227 4.65 0.70 12.15
N ILE A 228 5.07 1.38 11.08
CA ILE A 228 5.69 0.75 9.92
C ILE A 228 7.19 1.03 10.00
N PRO A 229 8.06 0.01 10.04
CA PRO A 229 9.51 0.20 10.07
C PRO A 229 10.02 0.97 8.85
N ALA A 230 11.21 1.55 8.96
CA ALA A 230 11.91 2.05 7.79
C ALA A 230 12.51 0.88 6.99
N ALA A 231 12.48 0.98 5.66
CA ALA A 231 13.10 0.00 4.79
C ALA A 231 14.62 0.02 4.93
N ALA A 232 15.26 -1.15 4.92
CA ALA A 232 16.71 -1.30 5.10
C ALA A 232 17.42 -1.81 3.82
N MET A 233 16.84 -1.52 2.64
CA MET A 233 17.41 -1.92 1.34
C MET A 233 18.83 -1.36 1.17
N GLN A 234 19.78 -2.20 0.74
CA GLN A 234 21.13 -1.74 0.37
C GLN A 234 21.04 -0.84 -0.86
N ILE A 235 21.60 0.36 -0.73
CA ILE A 235 21.64 1.37 -1.79
C ILE A 235 23.10 1.53 -2.23
N ASP A 236 23.54 0.67 -3.17
CA ASP A 236 24.92 0.69 -3.69
C ASP A 236 25.17 1.82 -4.69
#